data_d8ee21cc6d94240792542d4bf107c975
#
_entry.id   d8ee21cc6d94240792542d4bf107c975
#
_cell.length_a   1.000
_cell.length_b   1.000
_cell.length_c   1.000
_cell.angle_alpha   90.00
_cell.angle_beta   90.00
_cell.angle_gamma   90.00
#
_symmetry.space_group_name_H-M   'P 1'
#
loop_
_entity.id
_entity.type
_entity.pdbx_description
1 polymer ?
#
loop_
_entity_poly.entity_id
_entity_poly.type
_entity_poly.pdbx_seq_one_letter_code
_entity_poly.pdbx_strand_id
1 'polypeptide(L)'
;MTDITIISKPDCHLCDVARDVVEHTIADLPDAVADGIAVTERSILDDDELYARWWEKIPVVLIDGELHGHWRVSPERLRAALTG
;
A
#
# COMPACT_ATOMS: atom_id res chain seq x y z
N MET A 1 14.95 -0.44 -6.48
CA MET A 1 13.94 -1.40 -6.03
C MET A 1 13.02 -0.75 -5.03
N THR A 2 11.72 -0.90 -5.20
CA THR A 2 10.73 -0.22 -4.35
C THR A 2 9.85 -1.25 -3.65
N ASP A 3 9.69 -1.11 -2.35
CA ASP A 3 8.82 -1.98 -1.56
C ASP A 3 7.56 -1.23 -1.16
N ILE A 4 6.40 -1.76 -1.55
CA ILE A 4 5.11 -1.26 -1.10
C ILE A 4 4.56 -2.23 -0.07
N THR A 5 4.19 -1.72 1.10
CA THR A 5 3.54 -2.51 2.14
C THR A 5 2.13 -1.97 2.35
N ILE A 6 1.14 -2.86 2.23
CA ILE A 6 -0.25 -2.54 2.52
C ILE A 6 -0.57 -3.14 3.88
N ILE A 7 -0.97 -2.29 4.83
CA ILE A 7 -1.38 -2.75 6.15
C ILE A 7 -2.90 -2.73 6.21
N SER A 8 -3.47 -3.88 6.48
CA SER A 8 -4.90 -4.12 6.38
C SER A 8 -5.44 -4.86 7.60
N LYS A 9 -6.71 -5.20 7.56
CA LYS A 9 -7.37 -6.09 8.53
C LYS A 9 -8.37 -6.96 7.80
N PRO A 10 -8.80 -8.10 8.39
CA PRO A 10 -9.86 -8.92 7.80
C PRO A 10 -11.17 -8.14 7.66
N ASP A 11 -11.95 -8.49 6.64
CA ASP A 11 -13.28 -7.91 6.39
C ASP A 11 -13.29 -6.40 6.25
N CYS A 12 -12.27 -5.85 5.60
CA CYS A 12 -12.12 -4.42 5.41
C CYS A 12 -12.33 -4.05 3.94
N HIS A 13 -13.48 -3.43 3.63
CA HIS A 13 -13.79 -3.01 2.26
C HIS A 13 -12.80 -1.97 1.74
N LEU A 14 -12.44 -0.99 2.57
CA LEU A 14 -11.48 0.05 2.17
C LEU A 14 -10.09 -0.53 1.92
N CYS A 15 -9.73 -1.61 2.61
CA CYS A 15 -8.46 -2.30 2.36
C CYS A 15 -8.47 -2.98 1.00
N ASP A 16 -9.60 -3.55 0.59
CA ASP A 16 -9.76 -4.13 -0.74
C ASP A 16 -9.63 -3.06 -1.82
N VAL A 17 -10.24 -1.90 -1.61
CA VAL A 17 -10.12 -0.75 -2.52
C VAL A 17 -8.67 -0.29 -2.63
N ALA A 18 -7.97 -0.18 -1.51
CA ALA A 18 -6.57 0.23 -1.51
C ALA A 18 -5.69 -0.76 -2.27
N ARG A 19 -5.93 -2.05 -2.09
CA ARG A 19 -5.21 -3.09 -2.82
C ARG A 19 -5.43 -2.97 -4.31
N ASP A 20 -6.68 -2.76 -4.74
CA ASP A 20 -7.01 -2.57 -6.15
C ASP A 20 -6.33 -1.35 -6.73
N VAL A 21 -6.30 -0.24 -6.01
CA VAL A 21 -5.61 0.99 -6.45
C VAL A 21 -4.13 0.71 -6.66
N VAL A 22 -3.48 0.02 -5.72
CA VAL A 22 -2.06 -0.30 -5.83
C VAL A 22 -1.81 -1.19 -7.06
N GLU A 23 -2.59 -2.25 -7.21
CA GLU A 23 -2.43 -3.20 -8.32
C GLU A 23 -2.63 -2.53 -9.68
N HIS A 24 -3.69 -1.73 -9.83
CA HIS A 24 -3.98 -1.03 -11.08
C HIS A 24 -2.93 0.02 -11.40
N THR A 25 -2.45 0.74 -10.39
CA THR A 25 -1.41 1.74 -10.60
C THR A 25 -0.13 1.10 -11.11
N ILE A 26 0.27 -0.03 -10.51
CA ILE A 26 1.47 -0.76 -10.96
C ILE A 26 1.28 -1.31 -12.37
N ALA A 27 0.09 -1.83 -12.68
CA ALA A 27 -0.22 -2.38 -14.00
C ALA A 27 -0.13 -1.33 -15.11
N ASP A 28 -0.38 -0.05 -14.77
CA ASP A 28 -0.30 1.05 -15.73
C ASP A 28 1.11 1.61 -15.91
N LEU A 29 2.07 1.15 -15.09
CA LEU A 29 3.46 1.62 -15.19
C LEU A 29 4.21 0.86 -16.29
N PRO A 30 5.27 1.49 -16.87
CA PRO A 30 6.15 0.76 -17.78
C PRO A 30 6.72 -0.49 -17.10
N ASP A 31 6.91 -1.56 -17.85
CA ASP A 31 7.38 -2.85 -17.31
C ASP A 31 8.70 -2.69 -16.55
N ALA A 32 9.61 -1.88 -17.04
CA ALA A 32 10.90 -1.66 -16.38
C ALA A 32 10.74 -1.04 -14.98
N VAL A 33 9.71 -0.21 -14.77
CA VAL A 33 9.40 0.36 -13.47
C VAL A 33 8.69 -0.65 -12.59
N ALA A 34 7.65 -1.30 -13.15
CA ALA A 34 6.84 -2.27 -12.41
C ALA A 34 7.66 -3.46 -11.92
N ASP A 35 8.62 -3.93 -12.71
CA ASP A 35 9.47 -5.06 -12.34
C ASP A 35 10.33 -4.79 -11.11
N GLY A 36 10.59 -3.53 -10.79
CA GLY A 36 11.34 -3.13 -9.60
C GLY A 36 10.50 -2.92 -8.36
N ILE A 37 9.18 -3.20 -8.42
CA ILE A 37 8.26 -2.97 -7.30
C ILE A 37 7.82 -4.31 -6.70
N ALA A 38 8.03 -4.46 -5.39
CA ALA A 38 7.51 -5.59 -4.63
C ALA A 38 6.36 -5.10 -3.76
N VAL A 39 5.27 -5.89 -3.70
CA VAL A 39 4.10 -5.56 -2.87
C VAL A 39 3.91 -6.64 -1.82
N THR A 40 3.81 -6.23 -0.57
CA THR A 40 3.54 -7.12 0.56
C THR A 40 2.32 -6.60 1.30
N GLU A 41 1.41 -7.48 1.64
CA GLU A 41 0.26 -7.12 2.48
C GLU A 41 0.43 -7.75 3.85
N ARG A 42 0.20 -6.96 4.90
CA ARG A 42 0.25 -7.42 6.28
C ARG A 42 -1.02 -7.03 7.01
N SER A 43 -1.49 -7.91 7.88
CA SER A 43 -2.64 -7.61 8.74
C SER A 43 -2.15 -7.02 10.05
N ILE A 44 -2.92 -6.07 10.62
CA ILE A 44 -2.65 -5.58 11.98
C ILE A 44 -2.77 -6.68 13.02
N LEU A 45 -3.45 -7.80 12.68
CA LEU A 45 -3.57 -8.93 13.59
C LEU A 45 -2.33 -9.83 13.61
N ASP A 46 -1.41 -9.65 12.66
CA ASP A 46 -0.20 -10.43 12.58
C ASP A 46 0.89 -9.99 13.56
N ASP A 47 0.78 -8.76 14.07
CA ASP A 47 1.85 -8.15 14.86
C ASP A 47 1.27 -7.05 15.76
N ASP A 48 1.55 -7.13 17.06
CA ASP A 48 1.04 -6.19 18.04
C ASP A 48 1.54 -4.75 17.79
N GLU A 49 2.76 -4.61 17.26
CA GLU A 49 3.29 -3.29 16.92
C GLU A 49 2.55 -2.67 15.75
N LEU A 50 2.19 -3.46 14.76
CA LEU A 50 1.38 -2.99 13.63
C LEU A 50 0.01 -2.54 14.13
N TYR A 51 -0.61 -3.32 15.00
CA TYR A 51 -1.90 -2.97 15.59
C TYR A 51 -1.80 -1.65 16.35
N ALA A 52 -0.86 -1.54 17.27
CA ALA A 52 -0.71 -0.35 18.10
C ALA A 52 -0.45 0.91 17.27
N ARG A 53 0.30 0.77 16.18
CA ARG A 53 0.71 1.91 15.37
C ARG A 53 -0.33 2.34 14.36
N TRP A 54 -1.09 1.40 13.77
CA TRP A 54 -1.87 1.66 12.57
C TRP A 54 -3.37 1.38 12.67
N TRP A 55 -3.87 0.84 13.78
CA TRP A 55 -5.25 0.35 13.84
C TRP A 55 -6.31 1.39 13.48
N GLU A 56 -6.05 2.67 13.75
CA GLU A 56 -6.97 3.77 13.43
C GLU A 56 -6.85 4.27 12.00
N LYS A 57 -5.80 3.87 11.28
CA LYS A 57 -5.45 4.45 9.99
C LYS A 57 -5.60 3.48 8.81
N ILE A 58 -6.09 2.30 9.06
CA ILE A 58 -6.20 1.24 8.03
C ILE A 58 -7.24 1.62 6.98
N PRO A 59 -6.95 1.36 5.68
CA PRO A 59 -5.72 0.78 5.15
C PRO A 59 -4.56 1.77 5.15
N VAL A 60 -3.34 1.26 5.36
CA VAL A 60 -2.12 2.05 5.31
C VAL A 60 -1.26 1.56 4.16
N VAL A 61 -0.69 2.50 3.40
CA VAL A 61 0.28 2.18 2.35
C VAL A 61 1.61 2.80 2.73
N LEU A 62 2.62 1.95 2.84
CA LEU A 62 4.00 2.37 3.08
C LEU A 62 4.80 2.15 1.81
N ILE A 63 5.67 3.10 1.49
CA ILE A 63 6.64 2.97 0.40
C ILE A 63 8.02 3.03 1.02
N ASP A 64 8.79 1.94 0.87
CA ASP A 64 10.11 1.78 1.48
C ASP A 64 10.10 2.08 2.98
N GLY A 65 9.04 1.63 3.66
CA GLY A 65 8.87 1.79 5.10
C GLY A 65 8.30 3.13 5.55
N GLU A 66 8.09 4.07 4.65
CA GLU A 66 7.56 5.38 4.98
C GLU A 66 6.08 5.51 4.63
N LEU A 67 5.33 6.20 5.47
CA LEU A 67 3.91 6.42 5.25
C LEU A 67 3.68 7.21 3.96
N HIS A 68 2.98 6.59 3.01
CA HIS A 68 2.53 7.25 1.78
C HIS A 68 1.09 7.74 1.90
N GLY A 69 0.20 6.92 2.43
CA GLY A 69 -1.20 7.29 2.58
C GLY A 69 -1.94 6.33 3.49
N HIS A 70 -3.12 6.76 3.93
CA HIS A 70 -3.98 5.94 4.78
C HIS A 70 -5.44 6.26 4.47
N TRP A 71 -6.36 5.37 4.88
CA TRP A 71 -7.80 5.39 4.61
C TRP A 71 -8.11 5.28 3.12
N ARG A 72 -7.78 6.30 2.34
CA ARG A 72 -7.98 6.31 0.88
C ARG A 72 -6.65 6.57 0.20
N VAL A 73 -6.37 5.79 -0.84
CA VAL A 73 -5.13 5.90 -1.60
C VAL A 73 -5.46 6.57 -2.94
N SER A 74 -4.79 7.69 -3.21
CA SER A 74 -4.93 8.39 -4.49
C SER A 74 -4.07 7.72 -5.56
N PRO A 75 -4.67 7.24 -6.67
CA PRO A 75 -3.89 6.65 -7.76
C PRO A 75 -2.86 7.62 -8.33
N GLU A 76 -3.22 8.89 -8.48
CA GLU A 76 -2.33 9.91 -9.03
C GLU A 76 -1.11 10.16 -8.13
N ARG A 77 -1.34 10.25 -6.83
CA ARG A 77 -0.24 10.46 -5.87
C ARG A 77 0.66 9.23 -5.79
N LEU A 78 0.05 8.05 -5.81
CA LEU A 78 0.83 6.81 -5.79
C LEU A 78 1.69 6.68 -7.04
N ARG A 79 1.11 6.95 -8.21
CA ARG A 79 1.84 6.91 -9.47
C ARG A 79 3.02 7.89 -9.45
N ALA A 80 2.79 9.11 -8.99
CA ALA A 80 3.84 10.12 -8.90
C ALA A 80 4.98 9.67 -7.97
N ALA A 81 4.65 9.05 -6.84
CA ALA A 81 5.65 8.54 -5.90
C ALA A 81 6.48 7.39 -6.50
N LEU A 82 5.87 6.56 -7.35
CA LEU A 82 6.55 5.42 -7.96
C LEU A 82 7.37 5.80 -9.20
N THR A 83 7.02 6.88 -9.87
CA THR A 83 7.70 7.31 -11.11
C THR A 83 8.58 8.54 -10.93
N GLY A 84 8.43 9.21 -9.82
CA GLY A 84 9.20 10.41 -9.50
C GLY A 84 10.50 10.07 -8.84
#